data_8c78ccc0207e43850f1b0f7e147f4241
#
_entry.id   8c78ccc0207e43850f1b0f7e147f4241
#
_cell.length_a   1.000
_cell.length_b   1.000
_cell.length_c   1.000
_cell.angle_alpha   90.00
_cell.angle_beta   90.00
_cell.angle_gamma   90.00
#
_symmetry.space_group_name_H-M   'P 1'
#
loop_
_entity.id
_entity.type
_entity.pdbx_description
1 polymer ?
#
loop_
_entity_poly.entity_id
_entity_poly.type
_entity_poly.pdbx_seq_one_letter_code
_entity_poly.pdbx_strand_id
1 'polypeptide(L)'
;MKDNSGFPWHGTRPSLNGMTASASGYTLSDFDFELPPELIAQHPAAERSASRLLDGRGATPVDRVFRDLPSLLQPGDLLVFNNTRVIKARLYGAKQSGGAVEALVERVLPNHEVLAHMRASKSPKAGSVVRFADAFDAEVLGRSGPDGGLFHLKLSGDPFELLEQHGHVPLPPYITHADGADDVRRYQTVFAKAPGAVAAPTAALHFDDAVLAALHERGIRTAEVTLHVGAGTFQPVRTDNLAEHKMHSEWFEVPASTVAAIEATKGAGGRVISVGTTTLRALE
;
A
#
# COMPACT_ATOMS: atom_id res chain seq x y z
N MET A 1 -4.01 19.79 25.06
CA MET A 1 -3.38 18.83 25.97
C MET A 1 -4.46 17.93 26.54
N LYS A 2 -4.62 16.74 26.00
CA LYS A 2 -5.24 15.59 26.66
C LYS A 2 -4.41 14.39 26.26
N ASP A 3 -3.70 13.92 27.25
CA ASP A 3 -2.90 12.72 27.29
C ASP A 3 -3.81 11.52 27.06
N ASN A 4 -3.53 10.72 26.04
CA ASN A 4 -4.26 9.49 25.75
C ASN A 4 -3.31 8.29 25.93
N SER A 5 -2.68 8.23 27.11
CA SER A 5 -1.99 7.06 27.60
C SER A 5 -2.99 6.15 28.29
N GLY A 6 -3.44 5.10 27.61
CA GLY A 6 -4.34 4.16 28.23
C GLY A 6 -4.80 2.99 27.37
N PHE A 7 -3.86 2.16 26.89
CA PHE A 7 -4.17 0.77 26.56
C PHE A 7 -3.13 -0.14 27.21
N PRO A 8 -3.50 -0.80 28.33
CA PRO A 8 -2.62 -1.81 28.91
C PRO A 8 -2.73 -3.11 28.11
N TRP A 9 -1.81 -3.32 27.21
CA TRP A 9 -1.57 -4.65 26.65
C TRP A 9 -0.79 -5.45 27.69
N HIS A 10 -1.47 -6.20 28.57
CA HIS A 10 -0.88 -7.21 29.44
C HIS A 10 -1.12 -8.61 28.89
N GLY A 11 -0.57 -8.89 27.70
CA GLY A 11 -0.33 -10.24 27.26
C GLY A 11 1.15 -10.54 27.47
N THR A 12 1.50 -11.51 28.32
CA THR A 12 2.84 -12.07 28.38
C THR A 12 3.24 -12.53 26.98
N ARG A 13 4.18 -11.84 26.37
CA ARG A 13 4.86 -12.33 25.16
C ARG A 13 5.42 -13.72 25.51
N PRO A 14 5.08 -14.80 24.75
CA PRO A 14 5.91 -15.97 24.81
C PRO A 14 7.31 -15.51 24.41
N SER A 15 8.29 -15.78 25.24
CA SER A 15 9.68 -15.47 24.94
C SER A 15 10.05 -16.21 23.67
N LEU A 16 10.30 -15.46 22.59
CA LEU A 16 10.92 -15.96 21.37
C LEU A 16 12.42 -16.25 21.60
N ASN A 17 12.76 -16.79 22.78
CA ASN A 17 14.06 -17.37 23.03
C ASN A 17 14.10 -18.76 22.41
N GLY A 18 14.41 -18.81 21.12
CA GLY A 18 14.61 -20.08 20.42
C GLY A 18 14.63 -20.01 18.90
N MET A 19 14.27 -18.88 18.31
CA MET A 19 14.45 -18.66 16.87
C MET A 19 15.33 -17.42 16.64
N THR A 20 16.60 -17.54 16.99
CA THR A 20 17.61 -16.86 16.20
C THR A 20 17.67 -17.59 14.86
N ALA A 21 16.69 -17.38 14.01
CA ALA A 21 16.90 -17.54 12.59
C ALA A 21 18.03 -16.56 12.26
N SER A 22 19.22 -17.11 12.13
CA SER A 22 20.35 -16.44 11.53
C SER A 22 19.83 -15.81 10.24
N ALA A 23 19.63 -14.48 10.23
CA ALA A 23 19.41 -13.69 9.02
C ALA A 23 20.70 -13.67 8.16
N SER A 24 21.62 -14.58 8.45
CA SER A 24 22.90 -14.73 7.87
C SER A 24 22.81 -15.69 6.70
N GLY A 25 22.75 -15.17 5.51
CA GLY A 25 23.03 -15.93 4.32
C GLY A 25 22.30 -15.53 3.05
N TYR A 26 21.16 -14.86 3.11
CA TYR A 26 20.46 -14.42 1.90
C TYR A 26 21.01 -13.09 1.39
N THR A 27 21.32 -13.07 0.11
CA THR A 27 21.70 -11.89 -0.65
C THR A 27 20.57 -11.51 -1.61
N LEU A 28 20.62 -10.34 -2.21
CA LEU A 28 19.65 -9.92 -3.21
C LEU A 28 19.56 -10.92 -4.38
N SER A 29 20.69 -11.51 -4.78
CA SER A 29 20.75 -12.48 -5.87
C SER A 29 20.03 -13.81 -5.61
N ASP A 30 19.79 -14.17 -4.34
CA ASP A 30 19.01 -15.38 -4.00
C ASP A 30 17.52 -15.24 -4.36
N PHE A 31 17.06 -14.02 -4.60
CA PHE A 31 15.69 -13.68 -5.00
C PHE A 31 15.59 -13.22 -6.45
N ASP A 32 16.71 -13.23 -7.19
CA ASP A 32 16.73 -12.86 -8.59
C ASP A 32 16.28 -14.04 -9.47
N PHE A 33 15.46 -13.73 -10.46
CA PHE A 33 14.99 -14.70 -11.44
C PHE A 33 14.69 -14.00 -12.78
N GLU A 34 14.75 -14.74 -13.86
CA GLU A 34 14.39 -14.23 -15.17
C GLU A 34 12.85 -14.07 -15.24
N LEU A 35 12.40 -12.83 -15.41
CA LEU A 35 10.98 -12.51 -15.63
C LEU A 35 10.81 -11.93 -17.04
N PRO A 36 10.33 -12.72 -18.01
CA PRO A 36 10.06 -12.22 -19.35
C PRO A 36 9.03 -11.08 -19.33
N PRO A 37 9.30 -9.94 -20.00
CA PRO A 37 8.42 -8.77 -19.97
C PRO A 37 6.97 -9.05 -20.39
N GLU A 38 6.77 -10.01 -21.31
CA GLU A 38 5.45 -10.44 -21.78
C GLU A 38 4.61 -11.14 -20.72
N LEU A 39 5.20 -11.60 -19.62
CA LEU A 39 4.49 -12.15 -18.47
C LEU A 39 3.98 -11.08 -17.51
N ILE A 40 4.37 -9.82 -17.69
CA ILE A 40 3.89 -8.69 -16.89
C ILE A 40 2.65 -8.13 -17.59
N ALA A 41 1.47 -8.46 -17.07
CA ALA A 41 0.21 -7.95 -17.60
C ALA A 41 0.17 -6.41 -17.49
N GLN A 42 -0.10 -5.73 -18.59
CA GLN A 42 -0.22 -4.27 -18.65
C GLN A 42 -1.65 -3.79 -18.35
N HIS A 43 -2.63 -4.66 -18.48
CA HIS A 43 -4.03 -4.40 -18.17
C HIS A 43 -4.61 -5.51 -17.29
N PRO A 44 -5.50 -5.19 -16.36
CA PRO A 44 -6.14 -6.20 -15.52
C PRO A 44 -7.12 -7.06 -16.35
N ALA A 45 -7.41 -8.28 -15.90
CA ALA A 45 -8.49 -9.09 -16.46
C ALA A 45 -9.82 -8.32 -16.45
N ALA A 46 -10.73 -8.60 -17.38
CA ALA A 46 -12.02 -7.90 -17.48
C ALA A 46 -12.80 -7.99 -16.15
N GLU A 47 -12.90 -9.18 -15.58
CA GLU A 47 -13.45 -9.41 -14.24
C GLU A 47 -12.32 -9.56 -13.23
N ARG A 48 -12.47 -8.95 -12.04
CA ARG A 48 -11.44 -9.01 -10.99
C ARG A 48 -11.15 -10.45 -10.56
N SER A 49 -12.18 -11.24 -10.35
CA SER A 49 -12.10 -12.63 -9.89
C SER A 49 -11.75 -13.65 -10.96
N ALA A 50 -11.58 -13.23 -12.24
CA ALA A 50 -11.11 -14.09 -13.32
C ALA A 50 -9.58 -14.26 -13.35
N SER A 51 -8.84 -13.58 -12.49
CA SER A 51 -7.38 -13.70 -12.38
C SER A 51 -6.97 -15.12 -11.98
N ARG A 52 -5.78 -15.53 -12.39
CA ARG A 52 -5.18 -16.79 -11.95
C ARG A 52 -4.86 -16.74 -10.45
N LEU A 53 -5.01 -17.88 -9.79
CA LEU A 53 -4.65 -18.10 -8.39
C LEU A 53 -3.78 -19.35 -8.30
N LEU A 54 -2.61 -19.23 -7.69
CA LEU A 54 -1.77 -20.38 -7.36
C LEU A 54 -2.05 -20.81 -5.92
N ASP A 55 -2.61 -22.01 -5.74
CA ASP A 55 -2.81 -22.63 -4.44
C ASP A 55 -1.56 -23.38 -4.02
N GLY A 56 -0.75 -22.75 -3.16
CA GLY A 56 0.53 -23.29 -2.66
C GLY A 56 0.46 -24.03 -1.34
N ARG A 57 -0.73 -24.43 -0.86
CA ARG A 57 -0.89 -25.08 0.46
C ARG A 57 -0.43 -26.56 0.48
N GLY A 58 -0.39 -27.22 -0.67
CA GLY A 58 0.08 -28.59 -0.79
C GLY A 58 1.55 -28.69 -1.17
N ALA A 59 2.08 -29.91 -1.19
CA ALA A 59 3.45 -30.19 -1.65
C ALA A 59 3.65 -29.80 -3.13
N THR A 60 2.60 -29.89 -3.94
CA THR A 60 2.60 -29.45 -5.32
C THR A 60 1.60 -28.29 -5.47
N PRO A 61 2.04 -27.12 -5.94
CA PRO A 61 1.12 -26.02 -6.22
C PRO A 61 0.07 -26.37 -7.27
N VAL A 62 -1.16 -25.85 -7.11
CA VAL A 62 -2.28 -26.08 -8.00
C VAL A 62 -2.76 -24.80 -8.63
N ASP A 63 -2.86 -24.74 -9.95
CA ASP A 63 -3.45 -23.63 -10.68
C ASP A 63 -4.97 -23.61 -10.49
N ARG A 64 -5.48 -22.41 -10.13
CA ARG A 64 -6.91 -22.11 -9.93
C ARG A 64 -7.26 -20.77 -10.54
N VAL A 65 -8.52 -20.41 -10.46
CA VAL A 65 -9.01 -19.05 -10.73
C VAL A 65 -9.38 -18.39 -9.41
N PHE A 66 -9.21 -17.10 -9.29
CA PHE A 66 -9.40 -16.40 -8.01
C PHE A 66 -10.82 -16.56 -7.44
N ARG A 67 -11.84 -16.70 -8.30
CA ARG A 67 -13.23 -16.99 -7.88
C ARG A 67 -13.39 -18.31 -7.13
N ASP A 68 -12.40 -19.20 -7.17
CA ASP A 68 -12.40 -20.46 -6.43
C ASP A 68 -11.99 -20.27 -4.96
N LEU A 69 -11.46 -19.08 -4.59
CA LEU A 69 -10.96 -18.79 -3.25
C LEU A 69 -11.93 -19.17 -2.12
N PRO A 70 -13.26 -18.90 -2.21
CA PRO A 70 -14.19 -19.31 -1.16
C PRO A 70 -14.14 -20.82 -0.86
N SER A 71 -13.89 -21.67 -1.86
CA SER A 71 -13.80 -23.13 -1.68
C SER A 71 -12.53 -23.58 -0.93
N LEU A 72 -11.53 -22.74 -0.84
CA LEU A 72 -10.25 -23.00 -0.18
C LEU A 72 -10.26 -22.62 1.32
N LEU A 73 -11.33 -21.95 1.74
CA LEU A 73 -11.51 -21.44 3.10
C LEU A 73 -12.56 -22.28 3.86
N GLN A 74 -12.57 -22.15 5.18
CA GLN A 74 -13.43 -22.92 6.05
C GLN A 74 -14.41 -21.99 6.79
N PRO A 75 -15.64 -22.47 7.11
CA PRO A 75 -16.53 -21.73 7.99
C PRO A 75 -15.83 -21.36 9.30
N GLY A 76 -15.99 -20.12 9.76
CA GLY A 76 -15.30 -19.60 10.94
C GLY A 76 -13.95 -18.94 10.67
N ASP A 77 -13.41 -19.03 9.46
CA ASP A 77 -12.26 -18.21 9.06
C ASP A 77 -12.59 -16.71 9.08
N LEU A 78 -11.58 -15.89 9.35
CA LEU A 78 -11.62 -14.44 9.26
C LEU A 78 -10.61 -13.95 8.24
N LEU A 79 -11.07 -13.29 7.18
CA LEU A 79 -10.20 -12.55 6.28
C LEU A 79 -10.04 -11.11 6.76
N VAL A 80 -8.79 -10.64 6.83
CA VAL A 80 -8.48 -9.24 7.17
C VAL A 80 -7.96 -8.54 5.92
N PHE A 81 -8.54 -7.38 5.61
CA PHE A 81 -8.23 -6.56 4.43
C PHE A 81 -7.63 -5.22 4.84
N ASN A 82 -6.82 -4.66 3.95
CA ASN A 82 -6.41 -3.27 4.03
C ASN A 82 -7.42 -2.40 3.26
N ASN A 83 -8.10 -1.50 3.96
CA ASN A 83 -9.14 -0.63 3.42
C ASN A 83 -8.61 0.72 2.93
N THR A 84 -7.31 0.86 2.79
CA THR A 84 -6.71 2.09 2.26
C THR A 84 -7.19 2.38 0.84
N ARG A 85 -7.37 3.68 0.55
CA ARG A 85 -7.73 4.20 -0.77
C ARG A 85 -6.53 4.90 -1.40
N VAL A 86 -6.21 4.52 -2.63
CA VAL A 86 -5.16 5.18 -3.42
C VAL A 86 -5.62 6.59 -3.79
N ILE A 87 -4.76 7.58 -3.56
CA ILE A 87 -4.96 8.97 -4.00
C ILE A 87 -4.23 9.21 -5.32
N LYS A 88 -4.66 10.20 -6.09
CA LYS A 88 -4.00 10.61 -7.34
C LYS A 88 -2.70 11.36 -7.02
N ALA A 89 -1.78 10.69 -6.37
CA ALA A 89 -0.62 11.27 -5.70
C ALA A 89 0.44 11.84 -6.64
N ARG A 90 0.37 11.60 -7.96
CA ARG A 90 1.36 12.08 -8.92
C ARG A 90 0.93 13.40 -9.53
N LEU A 91 1.82 14.39 -9.47
CA LEU A 91 1.60 15.74 -9.98
C LEU A 91 2.70 16.10 -10.98
N TYR A 92 2.31 16.75 -12.06
CA TYR A 92 3.23 17.34 -13.04
C TYR A 92 3.13 18.85 -13.00
N GLY A 93 4.25 19.54 -13.09
CA GLY A 93 4.29 20.98 -13.01
C GLY A 93 5.62 21.58 -13.48
N ALA A 94 5.80 22.85 -13.19
CA ALA A 94 7.00 23.59 -13.56
C ALA A 94 7.42 24.55 -12.44
N LYS A 95 8.74 24.77 -12.38
CA LYS A 95 9.31 25.86 -11.56
C LYS A 95 9.05 27.20 -12.24
N GLN A 96 9.11 28.29 -11.50
CA GLN A 96 9.04 29.65 -12.05
C GLN A 96 10.07 29.90 -13.16
N SER A 97 11.22 29.19 -13.14
CA SER A 97 12.23 29.23 -14.18
C SER A 97 11.92 28.39 -15.44
N GLY A 98 10.71 27.79 -15.53
CA GLY A 98 10.25 26.97 -16.64
C GLY A 98 10.71 25.51 -16.61
N GLY A 99 11.54 25.10 -15.64
CA GLY A 99 11.99 23.71 -15.55
C GLY A 99 10.90 22.77 -15.08
N ALA A 100 10.67 21.65 -15.81
CA ALA A 100 9.67 20.64 -15.45
C ALA A 100 9.94 19.98 -14.08
N VAL A 101 8.88 19.67 -13.39
CA VAL A 101 8.86 18.99 -12.09
C VAL A 101 7.80 17.89 -12.12
N GLU A 102 8.18 16.72 -11.63
CA GLU A 102 7.25 15.66 -11.23
C GLU A 102 7.32 15.53 -9.72
N ALA A 103 6.16 15.50 -9.05
CA ALA A 103 6.06 15.21 -7.63
C ALA A 103 5.19 13.97 -7.42
N LEU A 104 5.60 13.14 -6.48
CA LEU A 104 4.82 12.01 -5.98
C LEU A 104 4.59 12.23 -4.49
N VAL A 105 3.37 12.58 -4.12
CA VAL A 105 2.99 12.83 -2.73
C VAL A 105 3.05 11.52 -1.95
N GLU A 106 3.91 11.48 -0.94
CA GLU A 106 4.09 10.34 -0.04
C GLU A 106 3.11 10.37 1.12
N ARG A 107 2.84 11.58 1.64
CA ARG A 107 1.98 11.77 2.81
C ARG A 107 1.34 13.15 2.81
N VAL A 108 0.05 13.17 3.12
CA VAL A 108 -0.70 14.40 3.40
C VAL A 108 -0.55 14.71 4.89
N LEU A 109 -0.28 15.98 5.20
CA LEU A 109 -0.10 16.52 6.54
C LEU A 109 -1.20 17.57 6.83
N PRO A 110 -1.39 17.99 8.10
CA PRO A 110 -2.23 19.15 8.42
C PRO A 110 -1.75 20.43 7.73
N ASN A 111 -2.59 21.47 7.74
CA ASN A 111 -2.27 22.83 7.25
C ASN A 111 -1.93 22.92 5.76
N HIS A 112 -2.53 22.09 4.93
CA HIS A 112 -2.30 22.00 3.48
C HIS A 112 -0.86 21.61 3.12
N GLU A 113 -0.20 20.87 3.97
CA GLU A 113 1.16 20.44 3.75
C GLU A 113 1.21 18.99 3.25
N VAL A 114 2.26 18.67 2.50
CA VAL A 114 2.52 17.31 2.03
C VAL A 114 4.01 16.99 2.06
N LEU A 115 4.34 15.73 2.24
CA LEU A 115 5.66 15.19 1.95
C LEU A 115 5.63 14.52 0.57
N ALA A 116 6.60 14.81 -0.28
CA ALA A 116 6.63 14.29 -1.64
C ALA A 116 8.04 13.94 -2.11
N HIS A 117 8.16 12.90 -2.89
CA HIS A 117 9.31 12.73 -3.76
C HIS A 117 9.20 13.70 -4.92
N MET A 118 10.33 14.31 -5.31
CA MET A 118 10.33 15.21 -6.46
C MET A 118 11.46 14.86 -7.43
N ARG A 119 11.11 14.83 -8.70
CA ARG A 119 12.06 14.71 -9.82
C ARG A 119 12.08 16.01 -10.60
N ALA A 120 13.26 16.58 -10.75
CA ALA A 120 13.52 17.78 -11.55
C ALA A 120 15.00 17.80 -11.97
N SER A 121 15.33 18.46 -13.08
CA SER A 121 16.74 18.60 -13.55
C SER A 121 17.64 19.28 -12.51
N LYS A 122 17.11 20.25 -11.77
CA LYS A 122 17.73 20.86 -10.58
C LYS A 122 16.69 20.90 -9.48
N SER A 123 17.03 20.38 -8.31
CA SER A 123 16.15 20.37 -7.15
C SER A 123 15.67 21.78 -6.78
N PRO A 124 14.36 21.99 -6.57
CA PRO A 124 13.85 23.25 -6.04
C PRO A 124 14.44 23.54 -4.67
N LYS A 125 14.70 24.81 -4.38
CA LYS A 125 15.21 25.26 -3.07
C LYS A 125 14.05 25.62 -2.15
N ALA A 126 14.28 25.59 -0.85
CA ALA A 126 13.33 26.12 0.13
C ALA A 126 12.99 27.59 -0.20
N GLY A 127 11.72 27.96 -0.02
CA GLY A 127 11.15 29.25 -0.39
C GLY A 127 10.81 29.40 -1.88
N SER A 128 11.15 28.44 -2.74
CA SER A 128 10.73 28.47 -4.15
C SER A 128 9.30 27.95 -4.32
N VAL A 129 8.65 28.41 -5.38
CA VAL A 129 7.28 27.98 -5.74
C VAL A 129 7.34 27.12 -6.99
N VAL A 130 6.53 26.06 -6.98
CA VAL A 130 6.27 25.17 -8.12
C VAL A 130 4.79 25.30 -8.50
N ARG A 131 4.50 25.51 -9.77
CA ARG A 131 3.15 25.51 -10.34
C ARG A 131 2.80 24.12 -10.81
N PHE A 132 1.78 23.49 -10.25
CA PHE A 132 1.31 22.16 -10.65
C PHE A 132 0.05 22.26 -11.51
N ALA A 133 -0.01 21.41 -12.56
CA ALA A 133 -1.13 21.28 -13.51
C ALA A 133 -1.61 22.62 -14.11
N ASP A 134 -0.75 23.64 -14.10
CA ASP A 134 -1.10 25.05 -14.42
C ASP A 134 -2.28 25.61 -13.59
N ALA A 135 -2.63 24.93 -12.51
CA ALA A 135 -3.82 25.19 -11.71
C ALA A 135 -3.53 25.76 -10.31
N PHE A 136 -2.53 25.24 -9.61
CA PHE A 136 -2.25 25.61 -8.21
C PHE A 136 -0.76 25.69 -7.90
N ASP A 137 -0.42 26.40 -6.85
CA ASP A 137 0.94 26.62 -6.41
C ASP A 137 1.29 25.76 -5.19
N ALA A 138 2.56 25.34 -5.13
CA ALA A 138 3.14 24.70 -3.97
C ALA A 138 4.44 25.40 -3.58
N GLU A 139 4.52 25.87 -2.34
CA GLU A 139 5.75 26.40 -1.74
C GLU A 139 6.61 25.26 -1.24
N VAL A 140 7.88 25.27 -1.56
CA VAL A 140 8.87 24.33 -1.02
C VAL A 140 9.33 24.82 0.35
N LEU A 141 8.86 24.20 1.42
CA LEU A 141 9.24 24.54 2.80
C LEU A 141 10.65 24.04 3.13
N GLY A 142 11.07 22.93 2.55
CA GLY A 142 12.39 22.35 2.81
C GLY A 142 12.47 20.86 2.47
N ARG A 143 13.35 20.17 3.18
CA ARG A 143 13.55 18.73 3.12
C ARG A 143 13.07 18.07 4.40
N SER A 144 12.62 16.80 4.27
CA SER A 144 12.10 15.99 5.36
C SER A 144 12.47 14.52 5.16
N GLY A 145 12.16 13.70 6.17
CA GLY A 145 12.51 12.28 6.20
C GLY A 145 13.89 12.03 6.80
N PRO A 146 14.21 10.76 7.14
CA PRO A 146 15.44 10.40 7.85
C PRO A 146 16.72 10.85 7.15
N ASP A 147 16.71 10.82 5.81
CA ASP A 147 17.86 11.16 4.97
C ASP A 147 17.63 12.44 4.15
N GLY A 148 16.61 13.25 4.49
CA GLY A 148 16.23 14.43 3.70
C GLY A 148 15.74 14.08 2.28
N GLY A 149 15.30 12.85 2.04
CA GLY A 149 14.89 12.35 0.73
C GLY A 149 13.57 12.93 0.22
N LEU A 150 12.70 13.39 1.13
CA LEU A 150 11.42 13.97 0.80
C LEU A 150 11.49 15.49 0.76
N PHE A 151 10.66 16.11 -0.06
CA PHE A 151 10.36 17.52 -0.01
C PHE A 151 9.15 17.76 0.88
N HIS A 152 9.22 18.80 1.70
CA HIS A 152 8.11 19.31 2.46
C HIS A 152 7.51 20.48 1.67
N LEU A 153 6.26 20.34 1.26
CA LEU A 153 5.56 21.31 0.41
C LEU A 153 4.32 21.81 1.13
N LYS A 154 3.98 23.09 0.91
CA LYS A 154 2.70 23.68 1.29
C LYS A 154 1.90 24.01 0.04
N LEU A 155 0.74 23.40 -0.11
CA LEU A 155 -0.15 23.60 -1.25
C LEU A 155 -1.05 24.82 -1.02
N SER A 156 -1.47 25.48 -2.09
CA SER A 156 -2.35 26.65 -2.02
C SER A 156 -3.82 26.33 -1.68
N GLY A 157 -4.16 25.07 -1.46
CA GLY A 157 -5.50 24.60 -1.11
C GLY A 157 -5.46 23.23 -0.42
N ASP A 158 -6.63 22.63 -0.18
CA ASP A 158 -6.74 21.31 0.41
C ASP A 158 -6.05 20.25 -0.44
N PRO A 159 -5.10 19.48 0.11
CA PRO A 159 -4.32 18.52 -0.66
C PRO A 159 -5.18 17.43 -1.32
N PHE A 160 -6.21 16.91 -0.63
CA PHE A 160 -7.03 15.85 -1.19
C PHE A 160 -7.89 16.35 -2.35
N GLU A 161 -8.43 17.58 -2.26
CA GLU A 161 -9.19 18.20 -3.33
C GLU A 161 -8.30 18.49 -4.55
N LEU A 162 -7.11 19.07 -4.33
CA LEU A 162 -6.17 19.38 -5.42
C LEU A 162 -5.67 18.11 -6.11
N LEU A 163 -5.35 17.05 -5.34
CA LEU A 163 -4.93 15.77 -5.88
C LEU A 163 -6.06 15.08 -6.65
N GLU A 164 -7.30 15.12 -6.17
CA GLU A 164 -8.43 14.52 -6.88
C GLU A 164 -8.71 15.22 -8.22
N GLN A 165 -8.60 16.55 -8.26
CA GLN A 165 -8.88 17.35 -9.46
C GLN A 165 -7.74 17.34 -10.49
N HIS A 166 -6.49 17.35 -10.05
CA HIS A 166 -5.32 17.61 -10.88
C HIS A 166 -4.26 16.52 -10.86
N GLY A 167 -4.39 15.54 -9.98
CA GLY A 167 -3.43 14.46 -9.83
C GLY A 167 -3.67 13.30 -10.78
N HIS A 168 -2.66 12.44 -10.86
CA HIS A 168 -2.63 11.21 -11.64
C HIS A 168 -2.48 10.01 -10.72
N VAL A 169 -3.05 8.87 -11.13
CA VAL A 169 -2.89 7.60 -10.41
C VAL A 169 -1.42 7.16 -10.49
N PRO A 170 -0.77 6.92 -9.36
CA PRO A 170 0.64 6.51 -9.35
C PRO A 170 0.77 5.02 -9.67
N LEU A 171 0.59 4.65 -10.94
CA LEU A 171 0.76 3.26 -11.37
C LEU A 171 2.16 2.75 -11.06
N PRO A 172 2.30 1.44 -10.73
CA PRO A 172 3.59 0.80 -10.51
C PRO A 172 4.53 0.95 -11.72
N PRO A 173 5.85 1.03 -11.53
CA PRO A 173 6.79 1.33 -12.60
C PRO A 173 6.87 0.26 -13.70
N TYR A 174 6.37 -0.95 -13.46
CA TYR A 174 6.29 -2.00 -14.46
C TYR A 174 5.07 -1.88 -15.39
N ILE A 175 4.13 -0.97 -15.08
CA ILE A 175 3.05 -0.58 -15.98
C ILE A 175 3.56 0.58 -16.82
N THR A 176 3.59 0.39 -18.14
CA THR A 176 4.30 1.30 -19.05
C THR A 176 3.40 2.30 -19.78
N HIS A 177 2.07 2.14 -19.68
CA HIS A 177 1.13 3.12 -20.22
C HIS A 177 0.85 4.27 -19.24
N ALA A 178 0.41 5.41 -19.75
CA ALA A 178 -0.09 6.52 -18.94
C ALA A 178 -1.38 6.11 -18.23
N ASP A 179 -1.62 6.66 -17.03
CA ASP A 179 -2.85 6.42 -16.29
C ASP A 179 -4.09 6.95 -17.05
N GLY A 180 -5.17 6.18 -16.98
CA GLY A 180 -6.43 6.47 -17.63
C GLY A 180 -7.63 6.29 -16.70
N ALA A 181 -8.83 6.53 -17.22
CA ALA A 181 -10.07 6.42 -16.45
C ALA A 181 -10.30 5.00 -15.87
N ASP A 182 -9.83 3.97 -16.58
CA ASP A 182 -9.90 2.60 -16.09
C ASP A 182 -8.96 2.38 -14.90
N ASP A 183 -7.77 2.95 -14.90
CA ASP A 183 -6.83 2.80 -13.79
C ASP A 183 -7.34 3.48 -12.53
N VAL A 184 -7.97 4.64 -12.64
CA VAL A 184 -8.64 5.31 -11.52
C VAL A 184 -9.63 4.39 -10.83
N ARG A 185 -10.38 3.58 -11.59
CA ARG A 185 -11.36 2.62 -11.07
C ARG A 185 -10.73 1.30 -10.66
N ARG A 186 -9.80 0.78 -11.47
CA ARG A 186 -9.28 -0.60 -11.33
C ARG A 186 -8.12 -0.69 -10.35
N TYR A 187 -7.33 0.37 -10.18
CA TYR A 187 -6.25 0.42 -9.18
C TYR A 187 -6.78 0.84 -7.80
N GLN A 188 -8.00 0.41 -7.48
CA GLN A 188 -8.67 0.51 -6.19
C GLN A 188 -9.30 -0.82 -5.83
N THR A 189 -9.25 -1.19 -4.55
CA THR A 189 -9.96 -2.36 -4.04
C THR A 189 -11.44 -2.03 -3.81
N VAL A 190 -12.28 -3.06 -3.73
CA VAL A 190 -13.70 -2.91 -3.32
C VAL A 190 -13.83 -2.49 -1.85
N PHE A 191 -12.74 -2.54 -1.09
CA PHE A 191 -12.68 -2.15 0.33
C PHE A 191 -12.19 -0.71 0.53
N ALA A 192 -11.78 0.01 -0.52
CA ALA A 192 -11.13 1.31 -0.45
C ALA A 192 -12.01 2.38 0.22
N LYS A 193 -11.67 2.76 1.45
CA LYS A 193 -12.40 3.73 2.28
C LYS A 193 -11.52 4.91 2.72
N ALA A 194 -10.37 4.62 3.32
CA ALA A 194 -9.48 5.61 3.94
C ALA A 194 -8.47 6.15 2.93
N PRO A 195 -8.55 7.41 2.46
CA PRO A 195 -7.63 7.96 1.47
C PRO A 195 -6.25 8.22 2.08
N GLY A 196 -5.16 7.97 1.32
CA GLY A 196 -3.80 8.26 1.76
C GLY A 196 -2.72 7.35 1.17
N ALA A 197 -3.08 6.27 0.49
CA ALA A 197 -2.10 5.38 -0.13
C ALA A 197 -1.60 5.89 -1.49
N VAL A 198 -0.34 5.64 -1.77
CA VAL A 198 0.30 5.83 -3.08
C VAL A 198 0.18 4.57 -3.94
N ALA A 199 0.12 3.39 -3.32
CA ALA A 199 -0.07 2.13 -4.03
C ALA A 199 -1.25 1.33 -3.47
N ALA A 200 -1.94 0.59 -4.34
CA ALA A 200 -3.03 -0.29 -3.94
C ALA A 200 -2.51 -1.55 -3.22
N PRO A 201 -3.25 -2.08 -2.22
CA PRO A 201 -2.99 -3.42 -1.69
C PRO A 201 -3.38 -4.47 -2.73
N THR A 202 -2.43 -4.82 -3.60
CA THR A 202 -2.65 -5.51 -4.87
C THR A 202 -3.34 -6.87 -4.73
N ALA A 203 -3.09 -7.62 -3.66
CA ALA A 203 -3.77 -8.88 -3.39
C ALA A 203 -5.30 -8.74 -3.29
N ALA A 204 -5.79 -7.60 -2.78
CA ALA A 204 -7.21 -7.33 -2.63
C ALA A 204 -7.88 -6.80 -3.92
N LEU A 205 -7.11 -6.48 -4.98
CA LEU A 205 -7.66 -6.05 -6.26
C LEU A 205 -8.46 -7.14 -7.00
N HIS A 206 -8.25 -8.38 -6.63
CA HIS A 206 -8.91 -9.55 -7.25
C HIS A 206 -10.30 -9.84 -6.69
N PHE A 207 -10.67 -9.21 -5.56
CA PHE A 207 -11.99 -9.37 -4.98
C PHE A 207 -13.03 -8.53 -5.72
N ASP A 208 -14.22 -9.12 -5.85
CA ASP A 208 -15.43 -8.47 -6.32
C ASP A 208 -16.61 -8.86 -5.42
N ASP A 209 -17.78 -8.25 -5.66
CA ASP A 209 -18.96 -8.47 -4.84
C ASP A 209 -19.43 -9.92 -4.86
N ALA A 210 -19.24 -10.63 -5.98
CA ALA A 210 -19.62 -12.04 -6.10
C ALA A 210 -18.77 -12.95 -5.20
N VAL A 211 -17.45 -12.71 -5.16
CA VAL A 211 -16.56 -13.45 -4.25
C VAL A 211 -16.89 -13.13 -2.79
N LEU A 212 -17.19 -11.87 -2.46
CA LEU A 212 -17.55 -11.48 -1.11
C LEU A 212 -18.87 -12.12 -0.66
N ALA A 213 -19.88 -12.17 -1.53
CA ALA A 213 -21.14 -12.84 -1.25
C ALA A 213 -20.91 -14.35 -0.99
N ALA A 214 -20.14 -15.02 -1.84
CA ALA A 214 -19.81 -16.44 -1.69
C ALA A 214 -19.03 -16.73 -0.38
N LEU A 215 -18.16 -15.83 0.05
CA LEU A 215 -17.47 -15.92 1.35
C LEU A 215 -18.46 -15.84 2.52
N HIS A 216 -19.36 -14.87 2.47
CA HIS A 216 -20.38 -14.66 3.50
C HIS A 216 -21.32 -15.87 3.59
N GLU A 217 -21.82 -16.40 2.48
CA GLU A 217 -22.69 -17.60 2.42
C GLU A 217 -22.02 -18.84 3.03
N ARG A 218 -20.69 -18.91 3.00
CA ARG A 218 -19.90 -19.98 3.61
C ARG A 218 -19.57 -19.73 5.09
N GLY A 219 -20.08 -18.65 5.70
CA GLY A 219 -19.80 -18.29 7.09
C GLY A 219 -18.38 -17.79 7.32
N ILE A 220 -17.72 -17.26 6.29
CA ILE A 220 -16.41 -16.63 6.39
C ILE A 220 -16.60 -15.14 6.70
N ARG A 221 -15.97 -14.68 7.77
CA ARG A 221 -16.09 -13.30 8.22
C ARG A 221 -14.98 -12.42 7.63
N THR A 222 -15.20 -11.11 7.63
CA THR A 222 -14.23 -10.13 7.20
C THR A 222 -13.98 -9.07 8.28
N ALA A 223 -12.77 -8.53 8.33
CA ALA A 223 -12.38 -7.38 9.13
C ALA A 223 -11.42 -6.49 8.35
N GLU A 224 -11.22 -5.27 8.80
CA GLU A 224 -10.43 -4.28 8.07
C GLU A 224 -9.34 -3.69 8.97
N VAL A 225 -8.20 -3.40 8.37
CA VAL A 225 -7.14 -2.52 8.90
C VAL A 225 -6.90 -1.41 7.90
N THR A 226 -6.27 -0.33 8.33
CA THR A 226 -5.77 0.71 7.41
C THR A 226 -4.25 0.72 7.46
N LEU A 227 -3.59 0.58 6.32
CA LEU A 227 -2.18 0.86 6.16
C LEU A 227 -2.01 1.63 4.86
N HIS A 228 -1.52 2.85 4.94
CA HIS A 228 -1.25 3.68 3.75
C HIS A 228 0.07 3.26 3.14
N VAL A 229 -0.03 2.55 2.01
CA VAL A 229 1.15 2.07 1.26
C VAL A 229 1.85 3.26 0.62
N GLY A 230 3.09 3.50 1.03
CA GLY A 230 3.91 4.60 0.53
C GLY A 230 4.62 4.29 -0.79
N ALA A 231 5.26 5.32 -1.37
CA ALA A 231 6.04 5.20 -2.61
C ALA A 231 7.29 4.32 -2.46
N GLY A 232 7.71 4.06 -1.23
CA GLY A 232 8.81 3.13 -0.94
C GLY A 232 8.60 1.73 -1.51
N THR A 233 7.34 1.30 -1.69
CA THR A 233 7.01 0.02 -2.33
C THR A 233 7.47 -0.08 -3.78
N PHE A 234 7.71 1.05 -4.46
CA PHE A 234 8.22 1.12 -5.83
C PHE A 234 9.74 1.22 -5.90
N GLN A 235 10.42 1.30 -4.77
CA GLN A 235 11.87 1.43 -4.73
C GLN A 235 12.52 0.04 -4.68
N PRO A 236 13.51 -0.24 -5.54
CA PRO A 236 14.25 -1.48 -5.46
C PRO A 236 15.11 -1.52 -4.19
N VAL A 237 15.32 -2.72 -3.67
CA VAL A 237 16.33 -2.95 -2.64
C VAL A 237 17.71 -2.63 -3.23
N ARG A 238 18.52 -1.83 -2.52
CA ARG A 238 19.81 -1.30 -3.02
C ARG A 238 21.02 -1.85 -2.26
N THR A 239 20.82 -2.76 -1.34
CA THR A 239 21.89 -3.38 -0.57
C THR A 239 21.93 -4.88 -0.85
N ASP A 240 23.13 -5.42 -1.04
CA ASP A 240 23.31 -6.87 -1.23
C ASP A 240 23.09 -7.61 0.09
N ASN A 241 23.43 -7.00 1.22
CA ASN A 241 23.15 -7.54 2.54
C ASN A 241 21.74 -7.15 2.98
N LEU A 242 20.79 -8.06 2.89
CA LEU A 242 19.40 -7.82 3.24
C LEU A 242 19.18 -7.43 4.70
N ALA A 243 20.07 -7.82 5.61
CA ALA A 243 20.01 -7.42 7.01
C ALA A 243 20.28 -5.92 7.24
N GLU A 244 20.93 -5.24 6.27
CA GLU A 244 21.20 -3.81 6.31
C GLU A 244 20.08 -2.99 5.64
N HIS A 245 19.12 -3.66 5.00
CA HIS A 245 18.01 -2.98 4.36
C HIS A 245 17.11 -2.29 5.39
N LYS A 246 16.98 -0.97 5.25
CA LYS A 246 16.08 -0.18 6.08
C LYS A 246 14.73 -0.06 5.42
N MET A 247 13.74 -0.75 5.98
CA MET A 247 12.36 -0.62 5.55
C MET A 247 11.85 0.80 5.80
N HIS A 248 11.14 1.35 4.82
CA HIS A 248 10.42 2.61 5.00
C HIS A 248 9.28 2.43 6.01
N SER A 249 8.94 3.52 6.74
CA SER A 249 7.83 3.53 7.68
C SER A 249 6.54 3.95 6.99
N GLU A 250 5.46 3.25 7.31
CA GLU A 250 4.12 3.53 6.82
C GLU A 250 3.18 3.80 8.00
N TRP A 251 2.17 4.63 7.78
CA TRP A 251 1.14 4.87 8.77
C TRP A 251 0.10 3.74 8.71
N PHE A 252 -0.29 3.23 9.87
CA PHE A 252 -1.32 2.19 9.95
C PHE A 252 -2.20 2.36 11.19
N GLU A 253 -3.38 1.76 11.12
CA GLU A 253 -4.36 1.66 12.20
C GLU A 253 -5.00 0.28 12.20
N VAL A 254 -5.10 -0.32 13.39
CA VAL A 254 -5.85 -1.55 13.63
C VAL A 254 -7.02 -1.21 14.55
N PRO A 255 -8.26 -1.16 14.04
CA PRO A 255 -9.44 -0.86 14.83
C PRO A 255 -9.67 -1.88 15.96
N ALA A 256 -10.17 -1.43 17.10
CA ALA A 256 -10.50 -2.31 18.22
C ALA A 256 -11.51 -3.43 17.84
N SER A 257 -12.42 -3.14 16.93
CA SER A 257 -13.35 -4.14 16.37
C SER A 257 -12.63 -5.25 15.61
N THR A 258 -11.55 -4.93 14.90
CA THR A 258 -10.72 -5.91 14.19
C THR A 258 -9.94 -6.77 15.19
N VAL A 259 -9.39 -6.16 16.24
CA VAL A 259 -8.71 -6.91 17.32
C VAL A 259 -9.70 -7.90 17.96
N ALA A 260 -10.89 -7.46 18.35
CA ALA A 260 -11.91 -8.32 18.94
C ALA A 260 -12.35 -9.45 18.00
N ALA A 261 -12.47 -9.18 16.68
CA ALA A 261 -12.79 -10.20 15.68
C ALA A 261 -11.69 -11.27 15.56
N ILE A 262 -10.42 -10.85 15.61
CA ILE A 262 -9.25 -11.75 15.59
C ILE A 262 -9.23 -12.63 16.83
N GLU A 263 -9.41 -12.05 18.02
CA GLU A 263 -9.44 -12.79 19.29
C GLU A 263 -10.58 -13.80 19.34
N ALA A 264 -11.79 -13.38 18.96
CA ALA A 264 -12.94 -14.26 18.87
C ALA A 264 -12.74 -15.42 17.87
N THR A 265 -12.11 -15.15 16.73
CA THR A 265 -11.80 -16.18 15.73
C THR A 265 -10.80 -17.19 16.28
N LYS A 266 -9.70 -16.72 16.87
CA LYS A 266 -8.69 -17.59 17.48
C LYS A 266 -9.26 -18.38 18.65
N GLY A 267 -10.09 -17.76 19.49
CA GLY A 267 -10.75 -18.42 20.63
C GLY A 267 -11.72 -19.52 20.20
N ALA A 268 -12.32 -19.39 19.03
CA ALA A 268 -13.18 -20.42 18.42
C ALA A 268 -12.42 -21.49 17.62
N GLY A 269 -11.09 -21.42 17.54
CA GLY A 269 -10.28 -22.34 16.76
C GLY A 269 -10.27 -22.06 15.24
N GLY A 270 -10.81 -20.90 14.81
CA GLY A 270 -10.78 -20.46 13.43
C GLY A 270 -9.43 -19.86 13.02
N ARG A 271 -9.22 -19.68 11.70
CA ARG A 271 -8.01 -19.09 11.15
C ARG A 271 -8.19 -17.61 10.88
N VAL A 272 -7.13 -16.83 11.11
CA VAL A 272 -7.04 -15.42 10.68
C VAL A 272 -6.15 -15.39 9.44
N ILE A 273 -6.65 -14.83 8.35
CA ILE A 273 -6.03 -14.84 7.04
C ILE A 273 -5.83 -13.40 6.58
N SER A 274 -4.59 -12.96 6.50
CA SER A 274 -4.25 -11.64 5.98
C SER A 274 -4.32 -11.63 4.46
N VAL A 275 -5.09 -10.71 3.91
CA VAL A 275 -5.14 -10.50 2.46
C VAL A 275 -4.08 -9.49 2.06
N GLY A 276 -2.95 -10.01 1.56
CA GLY A 276 -1.79 -9.26 1.14
C GLY A 276 -0.77 -9.00 2.26
N THR A 277 0.47 -8.73 1.83
CA THR A 277 1.60 -8.46 2.73
C THR A 277 1.46 -7.19 3.53
N THR A 278 0.75 -6.18 3.00
CA THR A 278 0.45 -4.93 3.72
C THR A 278 -0.45 -5.15 4.93
N THR A 279 -1.45 -6.03 4.79
CA THR A 279 -2.31 -6.43 5.91
C THR A 279 -1.53 -7.23 6.94
N LEU A 280 -0.72 -8.19 6.49
CA LEU A 280 0.15 -8.97 7.38
C LEU A 280 1.07 -8.04 8.19
N ARG A 281 1.72 -7.10 7.53
CA ARG A 281 2.61 -6.12 8.17
C ARG A 281 1.90 -5.28 9.24
N ALA A 282 0.62 -4.92 9.02
CA ALA A 282 -0.14 -4.15 10.00
C ALA A 282 -0.55 -4.98 11.22
N LEU A 283 -0.65 -6.30 11.10
CA LEU A 283 -1.06 -7.21 12.17
C LEU A 283 0.12 -7.75 13.00
N GLU A 284 1.34 -7.70 12.48
CA GLU A 284 2.57 -8.08 13.17
C GLU A 284 3.29 -6.89 13.83
#